data_33b451c3f89e00e71889690fd55b839f
#
_entry.id   33b451c3f89e00e71889690fd55b839f
#
_cell.length_a   1.000
_cell.length_b   1.000
_cell.length_c   1.000
_cell.angle_alpha   90.00
_cell.angle_beta   90.00
_cell.angle_gamma   90.00
#
_symmetry.space_group_name_H-M   'P 1'
#
loop_
_entity.id
_entity.type
_entity.pdbx_description
1 polymer ?
#
loop_
_entity_poly.entity_id
_entity_poly.type
_entity_poly.pdbx_seq_one_letter_code
_entity_poly.pdbx_strand_id
1 'polypeptide(L)'
;IIKENEMARTEIYAPVKLTTDISKLSEEDKKIIPILIEAATLMDEIFWLESNPESIMIDIEQLSKKENTFYTINYGPWDRLNGNDAFISGVAKKPLGANYYPTDMTKQEFEAWDQGDKKSLYTMIRRNDDGTLISIHFNAFFKTQHTKTSDLLKKAAEISTDEELKNYLNLRAAALLTDNYDESDIAWLDMKNNTIDIIIGPIENYEDKLYGYKAAHESYVLVKDKEWSQRLEKYVSYLPELQNNLPVEPKYKAEQPGRDAQLNAYDVVYYAGD
;
A
#
# COMPACT_ATOMS: atom_id res chain seq x y z
N ILE A 1 4.22 38.57 -11.25
CA ILE A 1 2.97 37.91 -10.82
C ILE A 1 3.05 36.51 -11.39
N ILE A 2 3.40 35.55 -10.55
CA ILE A 2 3.34 34.13 -10.92
C ILE A 2 1.86 33.84 -11.14
N LYS A 3 1.46 33.51 -12.38
CA LYS A 3 0.10 33.02 -12.64
C LYS A 3 -0.07 31.73 -11.82
N GLU A 4 -1.07 31.70 -10.96
CA GLU A 4 -1.45 30.48 -10.26
C GLU A 4 -1.75 29.38 -11.29
N ASN A 5 -1.17 28.22 -11.09
CA ASN A 5 -1.42 27.08 -11.98
C ASN A 5 -2.83 26.54 -11.71
N GLU A 6 -3.74 26.77 -12.64
CA GLU A 6 -5.14 26.33 -12.55
C GLU A 6 -5.26 24.79 -12.59
N MET A 7 -4.22 24.08 -13.06
CA MET A 7 -4.21 22.62 -13.13
C MET A 7 -3.91 21.97 -11.77
N ALA A 8 -3.29 22.67 -10.82
CA ALA A 8 -3.09 22.20 -9.45
C ALA A 8 -4.37 22.41 -8.63
N ARG A 9 -5.28 21.43 -8.67
CA ARG A 9 -6.65 21.54 -8.15
C ARG A 9 -6.77 21.10 -6.68
N THR A 10 -6.03 21.73 -5.77
CA THR A 10 -6.04 21.36 -4.34
C THR A 10 -7.43 21.48 -3.69
N GLU A 11 -8.30 22.32 -4.23
CA GLU A 11 -9.67 22.57 -3.76
C GLU A 11 -10.63 21.38 -3.93
N ILE A 12 -10.27 20.37 -4.72
CA ILE A 12 -11.09 19.17 -4.86
C ILE A 12 -10.93 18.20 -3.67
N TYR A 13 -9.90 18.38 -2.85
CA TYR A 13 -9.62 17.56 -1.69
C TYR A 13 -10.14 18.22 -0.41
N ALA A 14 -10.85 17.45 0.41
CA ALA A 14 -11.25 17.88 1.74
C ALA A 14 -10.22 17.39 2.77
N PRO A 15 -9.68 18.28 3.62
CA PRO A 15 -8.81 17.84 4.72
C PRO A 15 -9.62 17.05 5.74
N VAL A 16 -9.17 15.84 6.04
CA VAL A 16 -9.77 14.99 7.07
C VAL A 16 -8.72 14.73 8.15
N LYS A 17 -9.08 14.97 9.41
CA LYS A 17 -8.22 14.63 10.55
C LYS A 17 -8.53 13.20 10.98
N LEU A 18 -7.56 12.31 10.85
CA LEU A 18 -7.63 10.96 11.40
C LEU A 18 -7.47 11.03 12.92
N THR A 19 -8.39 10.39 13.65
CA THR A 19 -8.40 10.37 15.11
C THR A 19 -8.93 9.05 15.63
N THR A 20 -8.49 8.64 16.81
CA THR A 20 -9.04 7.50 17.52
C THR A 20 -9.11 7.79 19.02
N ASP A 21 -9.95 7.08 19.75
CA ASP A 21 -10.03 7.14 21.21
C ASP A 21 -9.01 6.16 21.83
N ILE A 22 -7.84 6.68 22.16
CA ILE A 22 -6.78 5.89 22.81
C ILE A 22 -7.01 5.63 24.30
N SER A 23 -8.08 6.17 24.91
CA SER A 23 -8.36 5.98 26.35
C SER A 23 -8.67 4.53 26.72
N LYS A 24 -9.15 3.76 25.74
CA LYS A 24 -9.49 2.33 25.89
C LYS A 24 -8.32 1.37 25.59
N LEU A 25 -7.18 1.88 25.13
CA LEU A 25 -6.02 1.09 24.81
C LEU A 25 -5.19 0.78 26.06
N SER A 26 -4.54 -0.38 26.07
CA SER A 26 -3.51 -0.70 27.06
C SER A 26 -2.31 0.24 26.96
N GLU A 27 -1.50 0.31 28.00
CA GLU A 27 -0.27 1.12 27.96
C GLU A 27 0.76 0.55 26.95
N GLU A 28 0.73 -0.75 26.72
CA GLU A 28 1.51 -1.45 25.70
C GLU A 28 1.06 -1.07 24.31
N ASP A 29 -0.25 -1.10 24.03
CA ASP A 29 -0.83 -0.69 22.73
C ASP A 29 -0.48 0.77 22.41
N LYS A 30 -0.58 1.67 23.39
CA LYS A 30 -0.19 3.08 23.22
C LYS A 30 1.28 3.26 22.84
N LYS A 31 2.18 2.37 23.30
CA LYS A 31 3.60 2.41 22.96
C LYS A 31 3.87 1.83 21.57
N ILE A 32 3.06 0.88 21.11
CA ILE A 32 3.21 0.24 19.79
C ILE A 32 2.82 1.19 18.66
N ILE A 33 1.73 1.95 18.78
CA ILE A 33 1.20 2.82 17.72
C ILE A 33 2.27 3.73 17.10
N PRO A 34 3.05 4.53 17.84
CA PRO A 34 4.08 5.38 17.22
C PRO A 34 5.17 4.59 16.49
N ILE A 35 5.49 3.38 16.94
CA ILE A 35 6.46 2.51 16.26
C ILE A 35 5.89 2.02 14.92
N LEU A 36 4.60 1.65 14.90
CA LEU A 36 3.93 1.23 13.67
C LEU A 36 3.76 2.39 12.69
N ILE A 37 3.51 3.62 13.17
CA ILE A 37 3.48 4.82 12.34
C ILE A 37 4.86 5.08 11.72
N GLU A 38 5.95 4.94 12.49
CA GLU A 38 7.32 5.06 11.96
C GLU A 38 7.60 4.00 10.88
N ALA A 39 7.14 2.76 11.08
CA ALA A 39 7.23 1.71 10.07
C ALA A 39 6.42 2.05 8.80
N ALA A 40 5.21 2.58 8.98
CA ALA A 40 4.33 3.00 7.87
C ALA A 40 4.93 4.15 7.04
N THR A 41 5.65 5.10 7.66
CA THR A 41 6.31 6.18 6.90
C THR A 41 7.37 5.66 5.92
N LEU A 42 7.98 4.51 6.20
CA LEU A 42 8.94 3.89 5.28
C LEU A 42 8.24 3.31 4.03
N MET A 43 6.98 2.88 4.15
CA MET A 43 6.19 2.47 2.99
C MET A 43 5.86 3.66 2.09
N ASP A 44 5.59 4.82 2.69
CA ASP A 44 5.39 6.07 1.96
C ASP A 44 6.65 6.46 1.15
N GLU A 45 7.84 6.35 1.76
CA GLU A 45 9.12 6.57 1.05
C GLU A 45 9.27 5.64 -0.15
N ILE A 46 8.92 4.34 0.01
CA ILE A 46 9.00 3.37 -1.09
C ILE A 46 7.99 3.71 -2.18
N PHE A 47 6.75 4.04 -1.82
CA PHE A 47 5.71 4.37 -2.79
C PHE A 47 6.07 5.61 -3.63
N TRP A 48 6.73 6.60 -3.05
CA TRP A 48 7.32 7.71 -3.81
C TRP A 48 8.30 7.23 -4.88
N LEU A 49 9.15 6.25 -4.58
CA LEU A 49 10.09 5.67 -5.54
C LEU A 49 9.38 4.82 -6.60
N GLU A 50 8.31 4.14 -6.25
CA GLU A 50 7.50 3.32 -7.18
C GLU A 50 6.69 4.18 -8.15
N SER A 51 6.16 5.31 -7.66
CA SER A 51 5.28 6.19 -8.42
C SER A 51 6.01 7.08 -9.43
N ASN A 52 7.27 7.43 -9.16
CA ASN A 52 8.01 8.43 -9.91
C ASN A 52 9.25 7.82 -10.58
N PRO A 53 9.30 7.75 -11.93
CA PRO A 53 10.51 7.39 -12.65
C PRO A 53 11.67 8.31 -12.30
N GLU A 54 12.85 7.74 -12.09
CA GLU A 54 14.08 8.48 -11.79
C GLU A 54 14.45 9.52 -12.87
N SER A 55 13.97 9.30 -14.10
CA SER A 55 14.17 10.23 -15.22
C SER A 55 13.38 11.53 -15.10
N ILE A 56 12.42 11.61 -14.17
CA ILE A 56 11.57 12.80 -13.97
C ILE A 56 12.07 13.58 -12.76
N MET A 57 12.93 14.54 -13.02
CA MET A 57 13.45 15.45 -12.01
C MET A 57 12.61 16.71 -11.94
N ILE A 58 11.92 16.90 -10.82
CA ILE A 58 11.17 18.11 -10.51
C ILE A 58 11.95 18.90 -9.47
N ASP A 59 12.25 20.16 -9.79
CA ASP A 59 12.79 21.09 -8.81
C ASP A 59 11.64 21.62 -7.93
N ILE A 60 11.46 20.95 -6.80
CA ILE A 60 10.35 21.22 -5.86
C ILE A 60 10.44 22.64 -5.31
N GLU A 61 11.64 23.22 -5.21
CA GLU A 61 11.85 24.58 -4.69
C GLU A 61 11.28 25.65 -5.63
N GLN A 62 11.12 25.34 -6.91
CA GLN A 62 10.51 26.26 -7.89
C GLN A 62 8.99 26.16 -7.96
N LEU A 63 8.39 25.16 -7.31
CA LEU A 63 6.94 25.01 -7.28
C LEU A 63 6.31 26.08 -6.38
N SER A 64 5.18 26.64 -6.83
CA SER A 64 4.32 27.42 -5.95
C SER A 64 3.81 26.56 -4.78
N LYS A 65 3.39 27.19 -3.69
CA LYS A 65 2.82 26.46 -2.54
C LYS A 65 1.65 25.55 -2.95
N LYS A 66 0.80 26.01 -3.88
CA LYS A 66 -0.35 25.24 -4.38
C LYS A 66 0.11 24.01 -5.17
N GLU A 67 1.07 24.19 -6.08
CA GLU A 67 1.65 23.09 -6.86
C GLU A 67 2.35 22.06 -5.96
N ASN A 68 3.14 22.53 -4.99
CA ASN A 68 3.83 21.65 -4.06
C ASN A 68 2.83 20.83 -3.21
N THR A 69 1.77 21.47 -2.70
CA THR A 69 0.69 20.75 -2.00
C THR A 69 0.05 19.69 -2.89
N PHE A 70 -0.27 20.05 -4.15
CA PHE A 70 -0.90 19.12 -5.08
C PHE A 70 0.04 18.00 -5.52
N TYR A 71 1.34 18.29 -5.67
CA TYR A 71 2.39 17.35 -5.95
C TYR A 71 2.51 16.29 -4.84
N THR A 72 2.48 16.75 -3.57
CA THR A 72 2.52 15.85 -2.42
C THR A 72 1.29 14.96 -2.34
N ILE A 73 0.08 15.51 -2.53
CA ILE A 73 -1.17 14.74 -2.50
C ILE A 73 -1.19 13.66 -3.60
N ASN A 74 -0.62 13.96 -4.78
CA ASN A 74 -0.67 13.05 -5.93
C ASN A 74 0.56 12.15 -6.07
N TYR A 75 1.50 12.17 -5.13
CA TYR A 75 2.77 11.45 -5.22
C TYR A 75 3.48 11.70 -6.55
N GLY A 76 3.56 12.97 -6.96
CA GLY A 76 4.24 13.35 -8.19
C GLY A 76 3.49 14.40 -9.02
N PRO A 77 3.96 14.66 -10.26
CA PRO A 77 3.49 15.76 -11.08
C PRO A 77 2.21 15.46 -11.88
N TRP A 78 1.49 14.38 -11.56
CA TRP A 78 0.29 13.92 -12.28
C TRP A 78 -0.94 13.93 -11.39
N ASP A 79 -2.06 14.41 -11.93
CA ASP A 79 -3.35 14.39 -11.25
C ASP A 79 -3.97 13.00 -11.30
N ARG A 80 -3.89 12.25 -10.19
CA ARG A 80 -4.38 10.87 -10.06
C ARG A 80 -5.89 10.76 -10.29
N LEU A 81 -6.65 11.79 -9.94
CA LEU A 81 -8.10 11.82 -10.15
C LEU A 81 -8.51 12.32 -11.54
N ASN A 82 -7.55 12.72 -12.37
CA ASN A 82 -7.79 13.16 -13.74
C ASN A 82 -6.94 12.38 -14.76
N GLY A 83 -6.98 11.06 -14.71
CA GLY A 83 -6.32 10.19 -15.69
C GLY A 83 -4.80 10.26 -15.69
N ASN A 84 -4.17 10.74 -14.64
CA ASN A 84 -2.74 11.02 -14.52
C ASN A 84 -2.26 12.09 -15.53
N ASP A 85 -3.06 13.09 -15.82
CA ASP A 85 -2.63 14.24 -16.62
C ASP A 85 -1.58 15.05 -15.85
N ALA A 86 -0.50 15.44 -16.54
CA ALA A 86 0.55 16.26 -15.92
C ALA A 86 0.03 17.68 -15.65
N PHE A 87 0.17 18.15 -14.42
CA PHE A 87 -0.19 19.51 -14.03
C PHE A 87 1.04 20.45 -13.94
N ILE A 88 2.24 19.90 -14.04
CA ILE A 88 3.49 20.68 -14.11
C ILE A 88 3.90 20.81 -15.56
N SER A 89 4.16 22.04 -16.00
CA SER A 89 4.54 22.35 -17.38
C SER A 89 5.86 21.63 -17.74
N GLY A 90 5.89 21.04 -18.95
CA GLY A 90 7.06 20.32 -19.47
C GLY A 90 7.21 18.88 -18.99
N VAL A 91 6.35 18.43 -18.09
CA VAL A 91 6.34 17.04 -17.66
C VAL A 91 5.60 16.16 -18.67
N ALA A 92 6.22 15.06 -19.06
CA ALA A 92 5.62 14.07 -19.94
C ALA A 92 4.45 13.33 -19.25
N LYS A 93 3.63 12.63 -20.04
CA LYS A 93 2.58 11.77 -19.51
C LYS A 93 3.16 10.70 -18.61
N LYS A 94 2.46 10.35 -17.51
CA LYS A 94 2.87 9.29 -16.59
C LYS A 94 3.05 7.97 -17.34
N PRO A 95 4.20 7.29 -17.20
CA PRO A 95 4.36 5.95 -17.76
C PRO A 95 3.32 4.98 -17.17
N LEU A 96 2.73 4.12 -18.01
CA LEU A 96 1.73 3.15 -17.55
C LEU A 96 2.27 2.19 -16.48
N GLY A 97 3.56 1.84 -16.57
CA GLY A 97 4.23 0.99 -15.59
C GLY A 97 4.87 1.76 -14.44
N ALA A 98 4.47 3.01 -14.21
CA ALA A 98 5.05 3.91 -13.21
C ALA A 98 6.61 3.80 -13.20
N ASN A 99 7.25 3.56 -12.07
CA ASN A 99 8.70 3.31 -12.02
C ASN A 99 9.08 1.83 -11.88
N TYR A 100 8.13 0.90 -12.07
CA TYR A 100 8.46 -0.54 -11.99
C TYR A 100 9.27 -1.03 -13.18
N TYR A 101 9.24 -0.33 -14.30
CA TYR A 101 9.89 -0.70 -15.56
C TYR A 101 10.74 0.44 -16.11
N PRO A 102 11.80 0.14 -16.88
CA PRO A 102 12.53 1.17 -17.64
C PRO A 102 11.56 1.94 -18.54
N THR A 103 11.69 3.26 -18.59
CA THR A 103 10.78 4.12 -19.37
C THR A 103 10.89 3.92 -20.87
N ASP A 104 12.02 3.37 -21.35
CA ASP A 104 12.30 3.03 -22.74
C ASP A 104 11.93 1.58 -23.10
N MET A 105 11.49 0.76 -22.13
CA MET A 105 11.12 -0.63 -22.35
C MET A 105 9.86 -0.73 -23.23
N THR A 106 9.91 -1.59 -24.24
CA THR A 106 8.74 -1.92 -25.06
C THR A 106 8.04 -3.18 -24.54
N LYS A 107 6.72 -3.29 -24.80
CA LYS A 107 5.98 -4.51 -24.48
C LYS A 107 6.55 -5.73 -25.20
N GLN A 108 6.94 -5.57 -26.47
CA GLN A 108 7.52 -6.64 -27.27
C GLN A 108 8.84 -7.16 -26.67
N GLU A 109 9.70 -6.25 -26.20
CA GLU A 109 10.97 -6.60 -25.52
C GLU A 109 10.67 -7.39 -24.23
N PHE A 110 9.78 -6.88 -23.38
CA PHE A 110 9.39 -7.55 -22.13
C PHE A 110 8.77 -8.93 -22.37
N GLU A 111 7.89 -9.06 -23.35
CA GLU A 111 7.23 -10.33 -23.67
C GLU A 111 8.23 -11.37 -24.21
N ALA A 112 9.17 -10.95 -25.06
CA ALA A 112 10.21 -11.82 -25.61
C ALA A 112 11.31 -12.21 -24.61
N TRP A 113 11.44 -11.43 -23.52
CA TRP A 113 12.45 -11.70 -22.49
C TRP A 113 12.09 -12.94 -21.67
N ASP A 114 12.93 -13.97 -21.73
CA ASP A 114 12.74 -15.24 -21.02
C ASP A 114 13.33 -15.17 -19.60
N GLN A 115 12.54 -14.65 -18.66
CA GLN A 115 12.90 -14.54 -17.25
C GLN A 115 11.71 -14.97 -16.38
N GLY A 116 11.93 -15.97 -15.54
CA GLY A 116 10.85 -16.65 -14.79
C GLY A 116 10.10 -15.75 -13.81
N ASP A 117 10.79 -14.80 -13.17
CA ASP A 117 10.24 -13.89 -12.15
C ASP A 117 9.82 -12.51 -12.68
N LYS A 118 9.91 -12.27 -13.99
CA LYS A 118 9.54 -10.97 -14.59
C LYS A 118 8.11 -10.54 -14.28
N LYS A 119 7.21 -11.49 -14.04
CA LYS A 119 5.81 -11.26 -13.67
C LYS A 119 5.54 -11.32 -12.16
N SER A 120 6.58 -11.53 -11.34
CA SER A 120 6.41 -11.50 -9.89
C SER A 120 5.86 -10.15 -9.43
N LEU A 121 4.95 -10.18 -8.43
CA LEU A 121 4.43 -8.99 -7.77
C LEU A 121 5.53 -8.16 -7.12
N TYR A 122 6.62 -8.81 -6.72
CA TYR A 122 7.64 -8.26 -5.82
C TYR A 122 8.97 -8.04 -6.53
N THR A 123 8.95 -7.53 -7.77
CA THR A 123 10.18 -7.24 -8.53
C THR A 123 10.10 -5.91 -9.27
N MET A 124 11.25 -5.21 -9.28
CA MET A 124 11.50 -4.08 -10.17
C MET A 124 12.19 -4.59 -11.43
N ILE A 125 11.80 -4.08 -12.58
CA ILE A 125 12.52 -4.36 -13.86
C ILE A 125 13.43 -3.18 -14.13
N ARG A 126 14.69 -3.47 -14.42
CA ARG A 126 15.72 -2.46 -14.71
C ARG A 126 16.56 -2.89 -15.92
N ARG A 127 17.42 -1.99 -16.39
CA ARG A 127 18.45 -2.34 -17.36
C ARG A 127 19.78 -2.60 -16.68
N ASN A 128 20.46 -3.63 -17.11
CA ASN A 128 21.84 -3.92 -16.77
C ASN A 128 22.78 -2.98 -17.54
N ASP A 129 24.09 -2.99 -17.24
CA ASP A 129 25.12 -2.17 -17.88
C ASP A 129 25.22 -2.40 -19.39
N ASP A 130 24.88 -3.60 -19.87
CA ASP A 130 24.84 -3.96 -21.29
C ASP A 130 23.51 -3.61 -21.98
N GLY A 131 22.57 -3.00 -21.26
CA GLY A 131 21.26 -2.60 -21.74
C GLY A 131 20.19 -3.70 -21.70
N THR A 132 20.52 -4.92 -21.30
CA THR A 132 19.54 -6.01 -21.14
C THR A 132 18.64 -5.80 -19.92
N LEU A 133 17.43 -6.37 -19.98
CA LEU A 133 16.52 -6.33 -18.84
C LEU A 133 16.98 -7.27 -17.73
N ILE A 134 16.84 -6.80 -16.49
CA ILE A 134 17.03 -7.59 -15.27
C ILE A 134 15.85 -7.43 -14.34
N SER A 135 15.56 -8.48 -13.58
CA SER A 135 14.56 -8.48 -12.50
C SER A 135 15.29 -8.37 -11.15
N ILE A 136 14.88 -7.42 -10.32
CA ILE A 136 15.46 -7.19 -9.00
C ILE A 136 14.35 -7.32 -7.98
N HIS A 137 14.46 -8.26 -7.06
CA HIS A 137 13.49 -8.47 -5.99
C HIS A 137 13.38 -7.25 -5.07
N PHE A 138 12.19 -6.97 -4.54
CA PHE A 138 11.92 -5.82 -3.67
C PHE A 138 12.77 -5.83 -2.41
N ASN A 139 13.01 -7.00 -1.82
CA ASN A 139 13.89 -7.15 -0.66
C ASN A 139 15.33 -6.71 -0.91
N ALA A 140 15.79 -6.78 -2.16
CA ALA A 140 17.10 -6.31 -2.57
C ALA A 140 17.06 -4.83 -3.01
N PHE A 141 16.05 -4.43 -3.77
CA PHE A 141 15.92 -3.08 -4.31
C PHE A 141 15.62 -2.05 -3.19
N PHE A 142 14.68 -2.37 -2.30
CA PHE A 142 14.29 -1.53 -1.15
C PHE A 142 14.92 -1.99 0.18
N LYS A 143 16.10 -2.62 0.10
CA LYS A 143 16.77 -3.25 1.25
C LYS A 143 16.83 -2.35 2.48
N THR A 144 17.15 -1.07 2.30
CA THR A 144 17.30 -0.14 3.41
C THR A 144 15.99 0.08 4.14
N GLN A 145 14.91 0.36 3.41
CA GLN A 145 13.58 0.59 3.98
C GLN A 145 13.03 -0.69 4.60
N HIS A 146 13.10 -1.81 3.88
CA HIS A 146 12.63 -3.11 4.36
C HIS A 146 13.33 -3.55 5.64
N THR A 147 14.67 -3.35 5.74
CA THR A 147 15.40 -3.69 6.97
C THR A 147 14.95 -2.84 8.15
N LYS A 148 14.83 -1.51 7.97
CA LYS A 148 14.35 -0.62 9.03
C LYS A 148 12.92 -0.95 9.45
N THR A 149 12.03 -1.20 8.49
CA THR A 149 10.64 -1.59 8.76
C THR A 149 10.59 -2.91 9.54
N SER A 150 11.35 -3.92 9.10
CA SER A 150 11.46 -5.20 9.80
C SER A 150 11.89 -5.04 11.26
N ASP A 151 12.88 -4.19 11.53
CA ASP A 151 13.35 -3.94 12.89
C ASP A 151 12.29 -3.24 13.75
N LEU A 152 11.54 -2.28 13.18
CA LEU A 152 10.43 -1.61 13.87
C LEU A 152 9.28 -2.58 14.17
N LEU A 153 8.91 -3.46 13.23
CA LEU A 153 7.87 -4.47 13.46
C LEU A 153 8.27 -5.45 14.56
N LYS A 154 9.52 -5.90 14.60
CA LYS A 154 10.04 -6.76 15.70
C LYS A 154 10.00 -6.04 17.03
N LYS A 155 10.41 -4.76 17.08
CA LYS A 155 10.33 -3.94 18.29
C LYS A 155 8.89 -3.79 18.78
N ALA A 156 7.92 -3.59 17.87
CA ALA A 156 6.50 -3.56 18.22
C ALA A 156 6.04 -4.94 18.77
N ALA A 157 6.46 -6.03 18.14
CA ALA A 157 6.15 -7.40 18.57
C ALA A 157 6.68 -7.70 19.98
N GLU A 158 7.87 -7.21 20.34
CA GLU A 158 8.45 -7.38 21.69
C GLU A 158 7.62 -6.69 22.78
N ILE A 159 6.96 -5.57 22.44
CA ILE A 159 6.12 -4.81 23.38
C ILE A 159 4.71 -5.41 23.47
N SER A 160 4.22 -6.02 22.38
CA SER A 160 2.86 -6.55 22.32
C SER A 160 2.62 -7.65 23.35
N THR A 161 1.49 -7.52 24.06
CA THR A 161 0.91 -8.57 24.91
C THR A 161 -0.13 -9.41 24.18
N ASP A 162 -0.50 -9.02 22.95
CA ASP A 162 -1.38 -9.77 22.06
C ASP A 162 -0.52 -10.75 21.24
N GLU A 163 -0.66 -12.04 21.51
CA GLU A 163 0.15 -13.09 20.86
C GLU A 163 -0.18 -13.26 19.37
N GLU A 164 -1.42 -12.98 18.92
CA GLU A 164 -1.80 -13.03 17.52
C GLU A 164 -1.11 -11.88 16.75
N LEU A 165 -1.19 -10.65 17.26
CA LEU A 165 -0.52 -9.49 16.69
C LEU A 165 1.01 -9.68 16.69
N LYS A 166 1.59 -10.14 17.77
CA LYS A 166 3.02 -10.42 17.91
C LYS A 166 3.52 -11.43 16.88
N ASN A 167 2.76 -12.52 16.67
CA ASN A 167 3.07 -13.52 15.66
C ASN A 167 3.06 -12.92 14.26
N TYR A 168 1.99 -12.19 13.92
CA TYR A 168 1.88 -11.52 12.64
C TYR A 168 3.03 -10.54 12.38
N LEU A 169 3.34 -9.66 13.35
CA LEU A 169 4.41 -8.67 13.21
C LEU A 169 5.78 -9.31 12.96
N ASN A 170 6.10 -10.42 13.64
CA ASN A 170 7.35 -11.14 13.41
C ASN A 170 7.41 -11.80 12.03
N LEU A 171 6.31 -12.42 11.59
CA LEU A 171 6.24 -13.03 10.26
C LEU A 171 6.29 -11.97 9.14
N ARG A 172 5.59 -10.84 9.31
CA ARG A 172 5.62 -9.74 8.35
C ARG A 172 7.01 -9.10 8.29
N ALA A 173 7.69 -8.97 9.42
CA ALA A 173 9.07 -8.50 9.48
C ALA A 173 10.04 -9.41 8.70
N ALA A 174 9.84 -10.73 8.75
CA ALA A 174 10.61 -11.69 7.96
C ALA A 174 10.23 -11.64 6.47
N ALA A 175 8.94 -11.50 6.17
CA ALA A 175 8.42 -11.42 4.80
C ALA A 175 9.03 -10.25 4.01
N LEU A 176 9.15 -9.07 4.61
CA LEU A 176 9.81 -7.90 4.00
C LEU A 176 11.27 -8.16 3.61
N LEU A 177 11.97 -9.07 4.29
CA LEU A 177 13.36 -9.40 4.00
C LEU A 177 13.53 -10.54 2.99
N THR A 178 12.45 -11.23 2.63
CA THR A 178 12.48 -12.45 1.81
C THR A 178 11.57 -12.40 0.59
N ASP A 179 10.66 -11.42 0.52
CA ASP A 179 9.54 -11.32 -0.43
C ASP A 179 8.60 -12.54 -0.42
N ASN A 180 8.57 -13.28 0.69
CA ASN A 180 7.63 -14.38 0.91
C ASN A 180 6.58 -13.97 1.96
N TYR A 181 5.39 -13.60 1.51
CA TYR A 181 4.35 -13.02 2.35
C TYR A 181 3.30 -14.02 2.84
N ASP A 182 3.22 -15.23 2.26
CA ASP A 182 2.14 -16.20 2.50
C ASP A 182 1.88 -16.48 3.99
N GLU A 183 2.94 -16.78 4.76
CA GLU A 183 2.79 -17.10 6.18
C GLU A 183 2.29 -15.89 7.00
N SER A 184 2.76 -14.70 6.66
CA SER A 184 2.32 -13.48 7.34
C SER A 184 0.89 -13.08 6.95
N ASP A 185 0.46 -13.34 5.72
CA ASP A 185 -0.89 -13.08 5.26
C ASP A 185 -1.90 -14.01 5.96
N ILE A 186 -1.53 -15.30 6.10
CA ILE A 186 -2.33 -16.26 6.87
C ILE A 186 -2.41 -15.83 8.34
N ALA A 187 -1.30 -15.44 8.95
CA ALA A 187 -1.29 -14.99 10.34
C ALA A 187 -2.15 -13.74 10.55
N TRP A 188 -2.18 -12.81 9.57
CA TRP A 188 -3.06 -11.64 9.60
C TRP A 188 -4.53 -12.05 9.51
N LEU A 189 -4.89 -12.98 8.63
CA LEU A 189 -6.24 -13.51 8.52
C LEU A 189 -6.71 -14.24 9.80
N ASP A 190 -5.78 -14.84 10.52
CA ASP A 190 -6.06 -15.57 11.76
C ASP A 190 -6.20 -14.66 12.99
N MET A 191 -5.75 -13.41 12.93
CA MET A 191 -5.96 -12.43 14.00
C MET A 191 -7.44 -12.11 14.18
N LYS A 192 -8.02 -12.44 15.33
CA LYS A 192 -9.44 -12.24 15.62
C LYS A 192 -9.68 -11.22 16.75
N ASN A 193 -8.85 -11.23 17.76
CA ASN A 193 -9.08 -10.52 19.02
C ASN A 193 -8.24 -9.25 19.18
N ASN A 194 -7.38 -8.98 18.21
CA ASN A 194 -6.47 -7.83 18.22
C ASN A 194 -7.21 -6.51 18.43
N THR A 195 -6.59 -5.61 19.17
CA THR A 195 -7.07 -4.23 19.35
C THR A 195 -6.42 -3.29 18.34
N ILE A 196 -5.13 -3.53 18.03
CA ILE A 196 -4.39 -2.83 17.00
C ILE A 196 -4.26 -3.76 15.80
N ASP A 197 -4.36 -3.19 14.61
CA ASP A 197 -4.12 -3.87 13.37
C ASP A 197 -3.16 -3.04 12.52
N ILE A 198 -2.40 -3.69 11.66
CA ILE A 198 -1.56 -3.04 10.67
C ILE A 198 -1.55 -3.85 9.38
N ILE A 199 -1.84 -3.17 8.28
CA ILE A 199 -1.54 -3.64 6.93
C ILE A 199 -0.25 -2.95 6.52
N ILE A 200 0.76 -3.67 6.05
CA ILE A 200 2.06 -3.09 5.69
C ILE A 200 2.81 -3.97 4.70
N GLY A 201 3.34 -3.35 3.65
CA GLY A 201 4.14 -4.00 2.61
C GLY A 201 3.59 -3.76 1.20
N PRO A 202 4.03 -4.55 0.20
CA PRO A 202 3.49 -4.49 -1.16
C PRO A 202 2.15 -5.22 -1.22
N ILE A 203 1.05 -4.49 -1.41
CA ILE A 203 -0.32 -5.01 -1.28
C ILE A 203 -1.09 -4.89 -2.59
N GLU A 204 -1.29 -3.65 -3.10
CA GLU A 204 -2.16 -3.38 -4.24
C GLU A 204 -1.35 -3.20 -5.53
N ASN A 205 -1.93 -3.52 -6.68
CA ASN A 205 -1.22 -3.47 -7.97
C ASN A 205 -1.76 -2.41 -8.95
N TYR A 206 -2.54 -1.46 -8.48
CA TYR A 206 -3.18 -0.44 -9.34
C TYR A 206 -2.19 0.57 -9.92
N GLU A 207 -1.04 0.77 -9.28
CA GLU A 207 -0.03 1.69 -9.78
C GLU A 207 0.63 1.16 -11.07
N ASP A 208 0.79 -0.15 -11.22
CA ASP A 208 1.22 -0.78 -12.49
C ASP A 208 0.05 -0.91 -13.48
N LYS A 209 -0.25 0.18 -14.19
CA LYS A 209 -1.27 0.19 -15.26
C LYS A 209 -0.78 -0.43 -16.57
N LEU A 210 0.50 -0.85 -16.66
CA LEU A 210 1.05 -1.47 -17.86
C LEU A 210 0.64 -2.94 -17.98
N TYR A 211 0.78 -3.70 -16.88
CA TYR A 211 0.48 -5.11 -16.82
C TYR A 211 -0.33 -5.53 -15.58
N GLY A 212 -0.32 -4.75 -14.52
CA GLY A 212 -0.89 -5.12 -13.22
C GLY A 212 -0.09 -6.23 -12.51
N TYR A 213 1.21 -6.34 -12.79
CA TYR A 213 2.05 -7.39 -12.22
C TYR A 213 2.76 -6.95 -10.94
N LYS A 214 2.94 -5.64 -10.72
CA LYS A 214 3.77 -5.13 -9.62
C LYS A 214 2.92 -4.58 -8.51
N ALA A 215 3.17 -5.05 -7.29
CA ALA A 215 2.50 -4.54 -6.10
C ALA A 215 3.17 -3.26 -5.62
N ALA A 216 2.35 -2.29 -5.21
CA ALA A 216 2.78 -1.06 -4.59
C ALA A 216 2.83 -1.20 -3.07
N HIS A 217 3.78 -0.49 -2.44
CA HIS A 217 3.88 -0.46 -0.99
C HIS A 217 2.85 0.49 -0.39
N GLU A 218 2.17 0.00 0.62
CA GLU A 218 1.22 0.78 1.42
C GLU A 218 1.24 0.35 2.89
N SER A 219 0.65 1.14 3.73
CA SER A 219 0.41 0.78 5.12
C SER A 219 -0.79 1.49 5.71
N TYR A 220 -1.57 0.76 6.51
CA TYR A 220 -2.63 1.28 7.36
C TYR A 220 -2.37 0.88 8.79
N VAL A 221 -2.25 1.87 9.70
CA VAL A 221 -2.21 1.64 11.15
C VAL A 221 -3.61 1.87 11.69
N LEU A 222 -4.18 0.86 12.32
CA LEU A 222 -5.60 0.76 12.61
C LEU A 222 -5.84 0.47 14.10
N VAL A 223 -6.88 1.07 14.65
CA VAL A 223 -7.41 0.72 15.98
C VAL A 223 -8.82 0.16 15.81
N LYS A 224 -9.06 -1.08 16.29
CA LYS A 224 -10.34 -1.75 16.14
C LYS A 224 -11.40 -1.08 16.97
N ASP A 225 -12.49 -0.65 16.33
CA ASP A 225 -13.73 -0.27 16.99
C ASP A 225 -14.52 -1.54 17.37
N LYS A 226 -14.31 -2.00 18.60
CA LYS A 226 -14.94 -3.23 19.09
C LYS A 226 -16.46 -3.13 19.18
N GLU A 227 -17.00 -1.95 19.43
CA GLU A 227 -18.46 -1.73 19.53
C GLU A 227 -19.10 -1.84 18.14
N TRP A 228 -18.54 -1.15 17.13
CA TRP A 228 -19.01 -1.27 15.76
C TRP A 228 -18.76 -2.65 15.17
N SER A 229 -17.61 -3.27 15.47
CA SER A 229 -17.31 -4.64 15.02
C SER A 229 -18.35 -5.64 15.55
N GLN A 230 -18.73 -5.54 16.83
CA GLN A 230 -19.80 -6.37 17.41
C GLN A 230 -21.17 -6.12 16.77
N ARG A 231 -21.47 -4.88 16.39
CA ARG A 231 -22.69 -4.57 15.63
C ARG A 231 -22.68 -5.19 14.25
N LEU A 232 -21.52 -5.20 13.58
CA LEU A 232 -21.34 -5.78 12.24
C LEU A 232 -21.44 -7.32 12.27
N GLU A 233 -21.03 -7.99 13.34
CA GLU A 233 -21.14 -9.43 13.51
C GLU A 233 -22.55 -9.96 13.24
N LYS A 234 -23.57 -9.18 13.62
CA LYS A 234 -24.96 -9.51 13.31
C LYS A 234 -25.21 -9.66 11.81
N TYR A 235 -24.53 -8.87 10.97
CA TYR A 235 -24.71 -8.93 9.51
C TYR A 235 -24.01 -10.11 8.87
N VAL A 236 -22.95 -10.62 9.49
CA VAL A 236 -22.22 -11.82 9.02
C VAL A 236 -23.19 -13.01 8.96
N SER A 237 -24.11 -13.13 9.92
CA SER A 237 -25.11 -14.21 9.93
C SER A 237 -26.06 -14.21 8.73
N TYR A 238 -26.21 -13.06 8.04
CA TYR A 238 -27.05 -12.93 6.85
C TYR A 238 -26.29 -13.17 5.54
N LEU A 239 -24.94 -13.24 5.56
CA LEU A 239 -24.15 -13.42 4.32
C LEU A 239 -24.58 -14.63 3.47
N PRO A 240 -24.85 -15.81 4.04
CA PRO A 240 -25.33 -16.95 3.26
C PRO A 240 -26.67 -16.69 2.54
N GLU A 241 -27.59 -16.00 3.23
CA GLU A 241 -28.90 -15.63 2.64
C GLU A 241 -28.72 -14.59 1.54
N LEU A 242 -27.89 -13.57 1.78
CA LEU A 242 -27.57 -12.54 0.78
C LEU A 242 -26.92 -13.16 -0.46
N GLN A 243 -25.97 -14.09 -0.30
CA GLN A 243 -25.31 -14.80 -1.40
C GLN A 243 -26.33 -15.58 -2.22
N ASN A 244 -27.22 -16.32 -1.58
CA ASN A 244 -28.25 -17.10 -2.25
C ASN A 244 -29.27 -16.25 -3.02
N ASN A 245 -29.51 -15.02 -2.55
CA ASN A 245 -30.50 -14.11 -3.14
C ASN A 245 -29.90 -13.09 -4.12
N LEU A 246 -28.59 -13.20 -4.46
CA LEU A 246 -28.02 -12.35 -5.51
C LEU A 246 -28.82 -12.48 -6.81
N PRO A 247 -29.10 -11.36 -7.53
CA PRO A 247 -29.83 -11.37 -8.79
C PRO A 247 -28.98 -11.83 -9.97
N VAL A 248 -28.36 -13.00 -9.84
CA VAL A 248 -27.46 -13.61 -10.84
C VAL A 248 -27.84 -15.07 -11.08
N GLU A 249 -27.34 -15.66 -12.16
CA GLU A 249 -27.57 -17.09 -12.46
C GLU A 249 -27.00 -18.00 -11.35
N PRO A 250 -27.61 -19.19 -11.10
CA PRO A 250 -27.20 -20.10 -10.03
C PRO A 250 -25.73 -20.50 -10.05
N LYS A 251 -25.12 -20.58 -11.24
CA LYS A 251 -23.68 -20.93 -11.38
C LYS A 251 -22.73 -19.93 -10.66
N TYR A 252 -23.19 -18.68 -10.46
CA TYR A 252 -22.41 -17.64 -9.76
C TYR A 252 -22.74 -17.56 -8.26
N LYS A 253 -23.62 -18.43 -7.76
CA LYS A 253 -24.01 -18.52 -6.34
C LYS A 253 -23.41 -19.75 -5.65
N ALA A 254 -22.56 -20.50 -6.33
CA ALA A 254 -22.02 -21.76 -5.85
C ALA A 254 -21.02 -21.58 -4.69
N GLU A 255 -20.35 -20.43 -4.63
CA GLU A 255 -19.45 -20.11 -3.55
C GLU A 255 -20.22 -19.70 -2.30
N GLN A 256 -19.82 -20.26 -1.15
CA GLN A 256 -20.39 -19.88 0.13
C GLN A 256 -19.39 -18.93 0.84
N PRO A 257 -19.90 -17.88 1.51
CA PRO A 257 -19.06 -17.06 2.38
C PRO A 257 -18.33 -17.97 3.39
N GLY A 258 -17.04 -17.69 3.63
CA GLY A 258 -16.28 -18.43 4.63
C GLY A 258 -16.98 -18.37 5.99
N ARG A 259 -17.01 -19.50 6.72
CA ARG A 259 -17.66 -19.54 8.03
C ARG A 259 -17.00 -18.64 9.05
N ASP A 260 -15.72 -18.30 8.80
CA ASP A 260 -14.89 -17.46 9.67
C ASP A 260 -14.79 -16.02 9.16
N ALA A 261 -15.62 -15.63 8.17
CA ALA A 261 -15.68 -14.26 7.69
C ALA A 261 -16.05 -13.32 8.85
N GLN A 262 -15.19 -12.35 9.12
CA GLN A 262 -15.44 -11.30 10.09
C GLN A 262 -15.58 -9.96 9.37
N LEU A 263 -16.54 -9.17 9.80
CA LEU A 263 -16.64 -7.76 9.44
C LEU A 263 -16.18 -6.95 10.65
N ASN A 264 -15.08 -6.27 10.51
CA ASN A 264 -14.52 -5.42 11.55
C ASN A 264 -14.61 -3.95 11.14
N ALA A 265 -14.80 -3.07 12.12
CA ALA A 265 -14.67 -1.63 11.97
C ALA A 265 -13.37 -1.16 12.63
N TYR A 266 -12.73 -0.18 12.00
CA TYR A 266 -11.47 0.36 12.47
C TYR A 266 -11.47 1.89 12.36
N ASP A 267 -10.82 2.53 13.32
CA ASP A 267 -10.31 3.88 13.15
C ASP A 267 -8.95 3.81 12.46
N VAL A 268 -8.80 4.52 11.35
CA VAL A 268 -7.49 4.69 10.71
C VAL A 268 -6.71 5.75 11.46
N VAL A 269 -5.57 5.38 12.04
CA VAL A 269 -4.69 6.30 12.78
C VAL A 269 -3.66 6.94 11.88
N TYR A 270 -3.13 6.15 10.95
CA TYR A 270 -2.18 6.57 9.95
C TYR A 270 -2.32 5.71 8.70
N TYR A 271 -2.06 6.32 7.56
CA TYR A 271 -2.03 5.60 6.31
C TYR A 271 -0.93 6.17 5.41
N ALA A 272 -0.29 5.33 4.61
CA ALA A 272 0.80 5.66 3.71
C ALA A 272 0.70 4.83 2.42
N GLY A 273 1.21 5.39 1.33
CA GLY A 273 1.26 4.72 0.03
C GLY A 273 0.01 4.91 -0.83
N ASP A 274 -0.31 3.92 -1.63
CA ASP A 274 -1.37 4.02 -2.67
C ASP A 274 -2.79 4.04 -2.10
#